data_4436fe497b5a040ff3d16c0e773549c7
#
_entry.id   4436fe497b5a040ff3d16c0e773549c7
#
_cell.length_a   1.000
_cell.length_b   1.000
_cell.length_c   1.000
_cell.angle_alpha   90.00
_cell.angle_beta   90.00
_cell.angle_gamma   90.00
#
_symmetry.space_group_name_H-M   'P 1'
#
loop_
_entity.id
_entity.type
_entity.pdbx_description
1 polymer ?
#
loop_
_entity_poly.entity_id
_entity_poly.type
_entity_poly.pdbx_seq_one_letter_code
_entity_poly.pdbx_strand_id
1 'polypeptide(L)'
;MVDSFLGQAEEGNKTALLKLQLIGHYIMGGDFSITDLSHEMNLSVPTVTKLVSELIEEGFVHDFGKQGTAGGRRPNIYGLNPYAGYFVGVDIKKDIITLAIINFKGQVVDMRDCVPFVMENSVQALDRLCDVVNGFIAKSKIDRAKIFSVGFNLSGRVNSKTGYSYSYFFVEEEPLTMLLEKRLGCKVYVENDTRAMTYGEYMCGVGNNEDTMIFVNASWGLGVGLVIDRKLFYGRSGFSGEFGHFPLLDNEVICRCGKRGAQLHQ
;
A
#
# COMPACT_ATOMS: atom_id res chain seq x y z
N MET A 1 16.46 10.60 4.10
CA MET A 1 16.71 10.45 2.63
C MET A 1 15.42 10.25 1.83
N VAL A 2 14.50 9.38 2.26
CA VAL A 2 13.19 9.21 1.56
C VAL A 2 12.31 10.43 1.70
N ASP A 3 12.31 11.10 2.84
CA ASP A 3 11.55 12.35 3.04
C ASP A 3 11.90 13.44 2.02
N SER A 4 13.16 13.51 1.56
CA SER A 4 13.53 14.52 0.56
C SER A 4 13.01 14.19 -0.85
N PHE A 5 12.98 12.92 -1.22
CA PHE A 5 12.57 12.48 -2.57
C PHE A 5 11.05 12.42 -2.72
N LEU A 6 10.33 11.78 -1.78
CA LEU A 6 8.86 11.74 -1.77
C LEU A 6 8.27 13.13 -1.52
N GLY A 7 8.82 13.90 -0.57
CA GLY A 7 8.41 15.28 -0.32
C GLY A 7 8.60 16.18 -1.54
N GLN A 8 9.72 16.06 -2.25
CA GLN A 8 9.94 16.81 -3.50
C GLN A 8 8.94 16.41 -4.60
N ALA A 9 8.52 15.16 -4.65
CA ALA A 9 7.51 14.72 -5.61
C ALA A 9 6.12 15.25 -5.24
N GLU A 10 5.76 15.30 -3.96
CA GLU A 10 4.53 15.92 -3.45
C GLU A 10 4.49 17.43 -3.76
N GLU A 11 5.64 18.10 -3.73
CA GLU A 11 5.82 19.51 -4.12
C GLU A 11 5.80 19.72 -5.65
N GLY A 12 5.65 18.66 -6.44
CA GLY A 12 5.57 18.73 -7.90
C GLY A 12 6.92 18.85 -8.62
N ASN A 13 8.02 18.48 -7.99
CA ASN A 13 9.33 18.44 -8.62
C ASN A 13 9.33 17.41 -9.77
N LYS A 14 9.54 17.87 -11.00
CA LYS A 14 9.48 17.03 -12.20
C LYS A 14 10.46 15.85 -12.17
N THR A 15 11.67 16.05 -11.69
CA THR A 15 12.69 14.99 -11.61
C THR A 15 12.28 13.93 -10.60
N ALA A 16 11.77 14.33 -9.44
CA ALA A 16 11.28 13.42 -8.42
C ALA A 16 10.06 12.61 -8.91
N LEU A 17 9.14 13.25 -9.63
CA LEU A 17 8.01 12.58 -10.27
C LEU A 17 8.45 11.54 -11.32
N LEU A 18 9.45 11.87 -12.14
CA LEU A 18 10.01 10.94 -13.12
C LEU A 18 10.73 9.75 -12.43
N LYS A 19 11.44 9.99 -11.33
CA LYS A 19 12.03 8.92 -10.51
C LYS A 19 10.95 8.00 -9.92
N LEU A 20 9.83 8.55 -9.43
CA LEU A 20 8.69 7.74 -8.97
C LEU A 20 8.08 6.90 -10.09
N GLN A 21 7.90 7.47 -11.27
CA GLN A 21 7.41 6.71 -12.42
C GLN A 21 8.37 5.56 -12.79
N LEU A 22 9.66 5.83 -12.79
CA LEU A 22 10.70 4.82 -13.06
C LEU A 22 10.69 3.69 -12.03
N ILE A 23 10.56 4.02 -10.74
CA ILE A 23 10.37 3.02 -9.67
C ILE A 23 9.09 2.21 -9.91
N GLY A 24 8.01 2.86 -10.32
CA GLY A 24 6.76 2.20 -10.69
C GLY A 24 6.94 1.18 -11.81
N HIS A 25 7.69 1.50 -12.88
CA HIS A 25 8.02 0.54 -13.94
C HIS A 25 8.79 -0.68 -13.41
N TYR A 26 9.77 -0.48 -12.53
CA TYR A 26 10.49 -1.58 -11.90
C TYR A 26 9.59 -2.46 -11.02
N ILE A 27 8.64 -1.88 -10.30
CA ILE A 27 7.69 -2.63 -9.46
C ILE A 27 6.81 -3.53 -10.33
N MET A 28 6.31 -3.02 -11.46
CA MET A 28 5.37 -3.73 -12.32
C MET A 28 6.04 -4.71 -13.29
N GLY A 29 7.18 -4.33 -13.85
CA GLY A 29 7.82 -5.05 -14.95
C GLY A 29 9.13 -5.77 -14.55
N GLY A 30 9.63 -5.58 -13.34
CA GLY A 30 10.90 -6.16 -12.89
C GLY A 30 12.12 -5.35 -13.32
N ASP A 31 13.16 -6.05 -13.78
CA ASP A 31 14.44 -5.43 -14.09
C ASP A 31 14.51 -5.06 -15.60
N PHE A 32 15.06 -3.88 -15.92
CA PHE A 32 15.09 -3.34 -17.29
C PHE A 32 16.47 -2.86 -17.71
N SER A 33 16.72 -2.84 -19.04
CA SER A 33 17.81 -2.03 -19.59
C SER A 33 17.41 -0.54 -19.70
N ILE A 34 18.41 0.34 -19.84
CA ILE A 34 18.16 1.77 -20.09
C ILE A 34 17.32 2.00 -21.36
N THR A 35 17.56 1.16 -22.40
CA THR A 35 16.84 1.26 -23.66
C THR A 35 15.37 0.90 -23.49
N ASP A 36 15.07 -0.19 -22.78
CA ASP A 36 13.69 -0.61 -22.53
C ASP A 36 12.93 0.44 -21.71
N LEU A 37 13.54 0.97 -20.64
CA LEU A 37 12.95 2.05 -19.84
C LEU A 37 12.73 3.33 -20.67
N SER A 38 13.65 3.64 -21.59
CA SER A 38 13.49 4.79 -22.51
C SER A 38 12.24 4.63 -23.37
N HIS A 39 11.95 3.43 -23.87
CA HIS A 39 10.75 3.11 -24.62
C HIS A 39 9.50 3.16 -23.74
N GLU A 40 9.50 2.47 -22.60
CA GLU A 40 8.36 2.41 -21.68
C GLU A 40 7.93 3.79 -21.17
N MET A 41 8.90 4.63 -20.82
CA MET A 41 8.65 5.98 -20.29
C MET A 41 8.46 7.04 -21.38
N ASN A 42 8.70 6.71 -22.64
CA ASN A 42 8.74 7.67 -23.75
C ASN A 42 9.69 8.87 -23.49
N LEU A 43 10.88 8.56 -22.96
CA LEU A 43 11.93 9.51 -22.64
C LEU A 43 13.20 9.23 -23.44
N SER A 44 14.06 10.23 -23.59
CA SER A 44 15.36 10.05 -24.24
C SER A 44 16.29 9.16 -23.41
N VAL A 45 17.12 8.34 -24.07
CA VAL A 45 18.14 7.50 -23.43
C VAL A 45 19.03 8.31 -22.46
N PRO A 46 19.55 9.50 -22.79
CA PRO A 46 20.32 10.31 -21.84
C PRO A 46 19.55 10.71 -20.60
N THR A 47 18.24 11.02 -20.72
CA THR A 47 17.39 11.37 -19.58
C THR A 47 17.23 10.18 -18.64
N VAL A 48 16.89 9.00 -19.18
CA VAL A 48 16.74 7.78 -18.38
C VAL A 48 18.06 7.38 -17.73
N THR A 49 19.16 7.47 -18.47
CA THR A 49 20.50 7.20 -17.90
C THR A 49 20.78 8.06 -16.69
N LYS A 50 20.50 9.38 -16.78
CA LYS A 50 20.67 10.30 -15.66
C LYS A 50 19.82 9.89 -14.45
N LEU A 51 18.52 9.63 -14.66
CA LEU A 51 17.60 9.25 -13.59
C LEU A 51 18.02 7.94 -12.90
N VAL A 52 18.41 6.92 -13.68
CA VAL A 52 18.90 5.65 -13.15
C VAL A 52 20.21 5.84 -12.37
N SER A 53 21.14 6.63 -12.88
CA SER A 53 22.41 6.92 -12.17
C SER A 53 22.16 7.60 -10.82
N GLU A 54 21.27 8.59 -10.79
CA GLU A 54 20.88 9.25 -9.54
C GLU A 54 20.22 8.26 -8.55
N LEU A 55 19.33 7.37 -9.03
CA LEU A 55 18.71 6.35 -8.18
C LEU A 55 19.71 5.29 -7.68
N ILE A 56 20.77 5.01 -8.42
CA ILE A 56 21.87 4.14 -7.97
C ILE A 56 22.67 4.85 -6.86
N GLU A 57 23.04 6.11 -7.06
CA GLU A 57 23.73 6.91 -6.05
C GLU A 57 22.92 7.08 -4.76
N GLU A 58 21.59 7.21 -4.89
CA GLU A 58 20.64 7.27 -3.76
C GLU A 58 20.38 5.89 -3.13
N GLY A 59 20.87 4.80 -3.75
CA GLY A 59 20.74 3.43 -3.23
C GLY A 59 19.41 2.74 -3.49
N PHE A 60 18.54 3.29 -4.34
CA PHE A 60 17.23 2.68 -4.70
C PHE A 60 17.30 1.66 -5.82
N VAL A 61 18.30 1.77 -6.70
CA VAL A 61 18.48 0.91 -7.86
C VAL A 61 19.86 0.26 -7.82
N HIS A 62 19.95 -0.98 -8.26
CA HIS A 62 21.20 -1.70 -8.48
C HIS A 62 21.47 -1.93 -9.97
N ASP A 63 22.73 -1.83 -10.37
CA ASP A 63 23.23 -2.33 -11.67
C ASP A 63 23.58 -3.82 -11.51
N PHE A 64 22.81 -4.70 -12.13
CA PHE A 64 23.05 -6.15 -12.15
C PHE A 64 24.05 -6.59 -13.23
N GLY A 65 24.62 -5.63 -13.94
CA GLY A 65 25.59 -5.88 -14.99
C GLY A 65 24.97 -6.45 -16.28
N LYS A 66 25.81 -7.06 -17.11
CA LYS A 66 25.43 -7.59 -18.42
C LYS A 66 24.73 -8.93 -18.30
N GLN A 67 23.47 -9.03 -18.72
CA GLN A 67 22.82 -10.33 -18.88
C GLN A 67 23.21 -11.02 -20.18
N GLY A 68 23.33 -12.36 -20.11
CA GLY A 68 23.68 -13.19 -21.26
C GLY A 68 22.51 -13.33 -22.23
N THR A 69 22.61 -12.73 -23.42
CA THR A 69 21.74 -13.01 -24.56
C THR A 69 22.49 -13.85 -25.59
N ALA A 70 21.76 -14.67 -26.33
CA ALA A 70 22.30 -15.59 -27.31
C ALA A 70 22.92 -14.96 -28.59
N GLY A 71 23.06 -13.59 -28.61
CA GLY A 71 23.68 -12.85 -29.72
C GLY A 71 23.49 -11.36 -29.57
N GLY A 72 24.50 -10.52 -29.84
CA GLY A 72 24.48 -9.08 -29.83
C GLY A 72 25.15 -8.40 -28.64
N ARG A 73 25.17 -7.04 -28.63
CA ARG A 73 25.74 -6.24 -27.53
C ARG A 73 24.86 -6.41 -26.29
N ARG A 74 25.44 -6.94 -25.22
CA ARG A 74 24.77 -7.21 -23.95
C ARG A 74 24.49 -5.89 -23.22
N PRO A 75 23.22 -5.47 -23.01
CA PRO A 75 22.92 -4.30 -22.22
C PRO A 75 23.14 -4.60 -20.73
N ASN A 76 23.44 -3.56 -19.94
CA ASN A 76 23.34 -3.64 -18.49
C ASN A 76 21.87 -3.63 -18.10
N ILE A 77 21.53 -4.41 -17.08
CA ILE A 77 20.20 -4.51 -16.51
C ILE A 77 20.21 -3.85 -15.13
N TYR A 78 19.17 -3.09 -14.87
CA TYR A 78 18.98 -2.31 -13.65
C TYR A 78 17.67 -2.70 -13.00
N GLY A 79 17.60 -2.70 -11.68
CA GLY A 79 16.38 -3.01 -10.95
C GLY A 79 16.44 -2.52 -9.52
N LEU A 80 15.33 -2.68 -8.78
CA LEU A 80 15.23 -2.18 -7.42
C LEU A 80 16.20 -2.87 -6.47
N ASN A 81 16.80 -2.06 -5.59
CA ASN A 81 17.59 -2.55 -4.46
C ASN A 81 16.63 -3.02 -3.34
N PRO A 82 16.52 -4.33 -3.04
CA PRO A 82 15.62 -4.82 -2.00
C PRO A 82 15.95 -4.26 -0.60
N TYR A 83 17.17 -3.82 -0.38
CA TYR A 83 17.65 -3.31 0.92
C TYR A 83 17.58 -1.78 1.04
N ALA A 84 17.03 -1.07 0.04
CA ALA A 84 16.86 0.37 0.06
C ALA A 84 15.95 0.82 1.21
N GLY A 85 14.93 0.02 1.52
CA GLY A 85 14.03 0.27 2.63
C GLY A 85 12.95 -0.80 2.76
N TYR A 86 12.04 -0.58 3.72
CA TYR A 86 11.00 -1.54 4.08
C TYR A 86 9.68 -0.84 4.31
N PHE A 87 8.60 -1.57 4.10
CA PHE A 87 7.24 -1.16 4.40
C PHE A 87 6.62 -2.16 5.34
N VAL A 88 5.80 -1.68 6.27
CA VAL A 88 5.05 -2.54 7.20
C VAL A 88 3.58 -2.48 6.82
N GLY A 89 2.97 -3.63 6.60
CA GLY A 89 1.52 -3.79 6.41
C GLY A 89 0.89 -4.32 7.69
N VAL A 90 -0.24 -3.74 8.08
CA VAL A 90 -1.03 -4.12 9.25
C VAL A 90 -2.47 -4.30 8.82
N ASP A 91 -2.94 -5.54 8.76
CA ASP A 91 -4.33 -5.88 8.44
C ASP A 91 -5.09 -6.17 9.73
N ILE A 92 -6.06 -5.31 10.05
CA ILE A 92 -6.82 -5.37 11.30
C ILE A 92 -8.21 -5.91 11.01
N LYS A 93 -8.47 -7.13 11.47
CA LYS A 93 -9.78 -7.76 11.48
C LYS A 93 -10.44 -7.60 12.85
N LYS A 94 -11.65 -8.12 12.99
CA LYS A 94 -12.46 -7.96 14.21
C LYS A 94 -11.70 -8.33 15.49
N ASP A 95 -11.04 -9.48 15.50
CA ASP A 95 -10.43 -10.07 16.70
C ASP A 95 -8.95 -10.41 16.54
N ILE A 96 -8.36 -10.12 15.37
CA ILE A 96 -6.97 -10.45 15.04
C ILE A 96 -6.30 -9.38 14.19
N ILE A 97 -4.98 -9.32 14.29
CA ILE A 97 -4.11 -8.52 13.41
C ILE A 97 -3.16 -9.47 12.67
N THR A 98 -2.97 -9.21 11.39
CA THR A 98 -1.86 -9.75 10.60
C THR A 98 -0.87 -8.63 10.30
N LEU A 99 0.42 -8.89 10.52
CA LEU A 99 1.49 -7.95 10.23
C LEU A 99 2.47 -8.56 9.23
N ALA A 100 2.93 -7.77 8.30
CA ALA A 100 3.98 -8.17 7.37
C ALA A 100 4.98 -7.04 7.17
N ILE A 101 6.25 -7.39 6.97
CA ILE A 101 7.27 -6.47 6.47
C ILE A 101 7.65 -6.91 5.08
N ILE A 102 7.60 -5.98 4.15
CA ILE A 102 8.10 -6.18 2.79
C ILE A 102 9.32 -5.29 2.55
N ASN A 103 10.25 -5.78 1.73
CA ASN A 103 11.39 -4.99 1.29
C ASN A 103 11.00 -4.06 0.12
N PHE A 104 11.94 -3.24 -0.33
CA PHE A 104 11.69 -2.27 -1.41
C PHE A 104 11.34 -2.94 -2.76
N LYS A 105 11.61 -4.22 -2.94
CA LYS A 105 11.23 -5.03 -4.13
C LYS A 105 9.88 -5.74 -3.95
N GLY A 106 9.15 -5.50 -2.85
CA GLY A 106 7.84 -6.09 -2.57
C GLY A 106 7.89 -7.53 -2.01
N GLN A 107 9.07 -8.05 -1.68
CA GLN A 107 9.20 -9.40 -1.12
C GLN A 107 8.95 -9.39 0.38
N VAL A 108 8.17 -10.36 0.88
CA VAL A 108 7.92 -10.53 2.32
C VAL A 108 9.21 -10.95 3.02
N VAL A 109 9.61 -10.16 4.01
CA VAL A 109 10.82 -10.38 4.82
C VAL A 109 10.49 -11.01 6.16
N ASP A 110 9.39 -10.57 6.76
CA ASP A 110 8.87 -11.10 8.02
C ASP A 110 7.34 -11.00 8.06
N MET A 111 6.69 -11.93 8.72
CA MET A 111 5.25 -11.97 8.83
C MET A 111 4.82 -12.55 10.17
N ARG A 112 3.79 -11.97 10.75
CA ARG A 112 3.11 -12.50 11.93
C ARG A 112 1.62 -12.50 11.68
N ASP A 113 1.06 -13.69 11.65
CA ASP A 113 -0.37 -13.90 11.45
C ASP A 113 -1.11 -14.13 12.77
N CYS A 114 -2.40 -13.88 12.75
CA CYS A 114 -3.33 -14.21 13.84
C CYS A 114 -2.94 -13.68 15.23
N VAL A 115 -2.41 -12.46 15.31
CA VAL A 115 -2.14 -11.83 16.61
C VAL A 115 -3.47 -11.41 17.22
N PRO A 116 -3.84 -11.92 18.42
CA PRO A 116 -5.10 -11.54 19.07
C PRO A 116 -5.15 -10.02 19.33
N PHE A 117 -6.25 -9.39 18.89
CA PHE A 117 -6.48 -7.97 19.10
C PHE A 117 -7.98 -7.65 18.98
N VAL A 118 -8.51 -6.95 19.95
CA VAL A 118 -9.89 -6.47 19.91
C VAL A 118 -9.90 -5.00 19.53
N MET A 119 -10.62 -4.71 18.44
CA MET A 119 -10.74 -3.36 17.89
C MET A 119 -11.81 -2.57 18.65
N GLU A 120 -11.40 -1.51 19.33
CA GLU A 120 -12.24 -0.64 20.15
C GLU A 120 -11.98 0.84 19.83
N ASN A 121 -13.01 1.68 20.02
CA ASN A 121 -12.86 3.14 19.95
C ASN A 121 -12.34 3.71 21.28
N SER A 122 -11.07 3.45 21.57
CA SER A 122 -10.42 3.98 22.76
C SER A 122 -8.96 4.32 22.48
N VAL A 123 -8.43 5.31 23.21
CA VAL A 123 -7.01 5.66 23.17
C VAL A 123 -6.17 4.46 23.56
N GLN A 124 -6.61 3.69 24.55
CA GLN A 124 -5.91 2.49 25.03
C GLN A 124 -5.81 1.40 23.94
N ALA A 125 -6.86 1.22 23.12
CA ALA A 125 -6.80 0.29 21.98
C ALA A 125 -5.82 0.78 20.91
N LEU A 126 -5.78 2.08 20.65
CA LEU A 126 -4.83 2.68 19.72
C LEU A 126 -3.39 2.52 20.22
N ASP A 127 -3.14 2.72 21.51
CA ASP A 127 -1.83 2.52 22.12
C ASP A 127 -1.40 1.05 22.03
N ARG A 128 -2.29 0.10 22.38
CA ARG A 128 -2.02 -1.35 22.22
C ARG A 128 -1.71 -1.73 20.77
N LEU A 129 -2.40 -1.15 19.78
CA LEU A 129 -2.11 -1.36 18.38
C LEU A 129 -0.69 -0.94 18.03
N CYS A 130 -0.28 0.25 18.47
CA CYS A 130 1.06 0.76 18.25
C CYS A 130 2.14 -0.09 18.95
N ASP A 131 1.86 -0.60 20.17
CA ASP A 131 2.77 -1.49 20.89
C ASP A 131 2.98 -2.81 20.13
N VAL A 132 1.91 -3.39 19.57
CA VAL A 132 2.00 -4.60 18.75
C VAL A 132 2.87 -4.36 17.51
N VAL A 133 2.65 -3.25 16.80
CA VAL A 133 3.43 -2.89 15.60
C VAL A 133 4.89 -2.62 15.97
N ASN A 134 5.16 -1.83 17.00
CA ASN A 134 6.51 -1.53 17.46
C ASN A 134 7.25 -2.80 17.92
N GLY A 135 6.55 -3.69 18.64
CA GLY A 135 7.10 -4.97 19.09
C GLY A 135 7.42 -5.92 17.92
N PHE A 136 6.62 -5.89 16.85
CA PHE A 136 6.88 -6.65 15.62
C PHE A 136 8.12 -6.13 14.90
N ILE A 137 8.19 -4.81 14.66
CA ILE A 137 9.34 -4.16 14.03
C ILE A 137 10.63 -4.44 14.82
N ALA A 138 10.61 -4.29 16.15
CA ALA A 138 11.79 -4.53 16.99
C ALA A 138 12.31 -5.97 16.90
N LYS A 139 11.42 -6.96 16.75
CA LYS A 139 11.77 -8.38 16.62
C LYS A 139 12.35 -8.75 15.25
N SER A 140 11.99 -8.03 14.19
CA SER A 140 12.48 -8.28 12.83
C SER A 140 13.97 -7.99 12.65
N LYS A 141 14.60 -7.29 13.59
CA LYS A 141 16.00 -6.83 13.52
C LYS A 141 16.29 -5.85 12.36
N ILE A 142 15.25 -5.32 11.72
CA ILE A 142 15.37 -4.30 10.69
C ILE A 142 15.63 -2.94 11.36
N ASP A 143 16.60 -2.20 10.82
CA ASP A 143 16.84 -0.83 11.26
C ASP A 143 15.58 0.02 11.05
N ARG A 144 15.06 0.59 12.14
CA ARG A 144 13.85 1.41 12.10
C ARG A 144 13.98 2.61 11.15
N ALA A 145 15.17 3.16 10.99
CA ALA A 145 15.45 4.25 10.06
C ALA A 145 15.26 3.86 8.58
N LYS A 146 15.21 2.56 8.28
CA LYS A 146 14.93 2.02 6.95
C LYS A 146 13.45 1.70 6.72
N ILE A 147 12.58 1.90 7.69
CA ILE A 147 11.13 1.72 7.52
C ILE A 147 10.56 3.03 6.97
N PHE A 148 10.08 2.98 5.74
CA PHE A 148 9.55 4.14 5.04
C PHE A 148 8.15 4.52 5.50
N SER A 149 7.31 3.51 5.68
CA SER A 149 5.95 3.75 6.14
C SER A 149 5.31 2.49 6.73
N VAL A 150 4.22 2.72 7.45
CA VAL A 150 3.31 1.67 7.93
C VAL A 150 1.94 1.90 7.31
N GLY A 151 1.41 0.90 6.61
CA GLY A 151 0.06 0.89 6.05
C GLY A 151 -0.88 0.09 6.93
N PHE A 152 -2.02 0.66 7.29
CA PHE A 152 -3.07 0.00 8.07
C PHE A 152 -4.31 -0.23 7.23
N ASN A 153 -4.77 -1.47 7.20
CA ASN A 153 -6.05 -1.85 6.62
C ASN A 153 -7.08 -2.01 7.73
N LEU A 154 -8.21 -1.35 7.57
CA LEU A 154 -9.28 -1.27 8.57
C LEU A 154 -10.63 -1.59 7.94
N SER A 155 -11.44 -2.37 8.62
CA SER A 155 -12.84 -2.55 8.23
C SER A 155 -13.64 -1.26 8.41
N GLY A 156 -14.66 -1.09 7.57
CA GLY A 156 -15.57 0.04 7.61
C GLY A 156 -15.11 1.26 6.81
N ARG A 157 -15.66 2.43 7.15
CA ARG A 157 -15.46 3.64 6.36
C ARG A 157 -14.13 4.33 6.68
N VAL A 158 -13.24 4.34 5.70
CA VAL A 158 -11.92 4.98 5.78
C VAL A 158 -11.76 5.91 4.59
N ASN A 159 -11.32 7.13 4.83
CA ASN A 159 -10.91 8.07 3.80
C ASN A 159 -9.38 8.12 3.78
N SER A 160 -8.76 7.40 2.85
CA SER A 160 -7.31 7.30 2.73
C SER A 160 -6.64 8.62 2.34
N LYS A 161 -7.35 9.54 1.67
CA LYS A 161 -6.81 10.86 1.29
C LYS A 161 -6.66 11.79 2.48
N THR A 162 -7.63 11.77 3.40
CA THR A 162 -7.64 12.64 4.58
C THR A 162 -7.12 11.97 5.83
N GLY A 163 -6.89 10.66 5.78
CA GLY A 163 -6.39 9.86 6.89
C GLY A 163 -7.40 9.58 7.99
N TYR A 164 -8.70 9.87 7.77
CA TYR A 164 -9.74 9.62 8.76
C TYR A 164 -10.32 8.22 8.66
N SER A 165 -10.53 7.61 9.84
CA SER A 165 -11.43 6.47 10.03
C SER A 165 -12.71 6.92 10.67
N TYR A 166 -13.86 6.44 10.18
CA TYR A 166 -15.20 6.81 10.70
C TYR A 166 -15.91 5.63 11.39
N SER A 167 -15.27 4.48 11.42
CA SER A 167 -15.85 3.27 12.02
C SER A 167 -15.11 2.82 13.27
N TYR A 168 -13.78 3.00 13.28
CA TYR A 168 -12.90 2.58 14.38
C TYR A 168 -11.80 3.61 14.60
N PHE A 169 -11.30 3.72 15.82
CA PHE A 169 -10.23 4.63 16.22
C PHE A 169 -10.51 6.13 15.93
N PHE A 170 -11.79 6.51 15.93
CA PHE A 170 -12.20 7.93 15.84
C PHE A 170 -12.35 8.52 17.25
N VAL A 171 -11.29 8.46 18.03
CA VAL A 171 -11.28 8.87 19.43
C VAL A 171 -10.97 10.35 19.64
N GLU A 172 -10.42 10.98 18.63
CA GLU A 172 -10.04 12.39 18.61
C GLU A 172 -10.49 13.05 17.30
N GLU A 173 -10.53 14.39 17.26
CA GLU A 173 -10.89 15.13 16.05
C GLU A 173 -9.78 15.13 14.98
N GLU A 174 -8.61 14.53 15.28
CA GLU A 174 -7.48 14.42 14.36
C GLU A 174 -7.61 13.20 13.43
N PRO A 175 -7.01 13.27 12.22
CA PRO A 175 -6.86 12.10 11.35
C PRO A 175 -6.17 10.94 12.05
N LEU A 176 -6.67 9.73 11.86
CA LEU A 176 -6.06 8.51 12.42
C LEU A 176 -4.58 8.36 11.99
N THR A 177 -4.25 8.75 10.76
CA THR A 177 -2.85 8.76 10.29
C THR A 177 -1.95 9.61 11.19
N MET A 178 -2.38 10.80 11.57
CA MET A 178 -1.60 11.68 12.45
C MET A 178 -1.44 11.12 13.86
N LEU A 179 -2.50 10.52 14.40
CA LEU A 179 -2.45 9.86 15.71
C LEU A 179 -1.48 8.69 15.74
N LEU A 180 -1.45 7.90 14.66
CA LEU A 180 -0.53 6.78 14.50
C LEU A 180 0.90 7.25 14.19
N GLU A 181 1.10 8.27 13.36
CA GLU A 181 2.42 8.85 13.06
C GLU A 181 3.12 9.37 14.32
N LYS A 182 2.38 10.07 15.19
CA LYS A 182 2.90 10.56 16.49
C LYS A 182 3.41 9.41 17.38
N ARG A 183 2.75 8.24 17.35
CA ARG A 183 3.08 7.08 18.19
C ARG A 183 4.15 6.18 17.59
N LEU A 184 4.14 6.04 16.26
CA LEU A 184 5.06 5.15 15.54
C LEU A 184 6.34 5.86 15.09
N GLY A 185 6.34 7.20 15.00
CA GLY A 185 7.51 7.97 14.58
C GLY A 185 7.91 7.76 13.11
N CYS A 186 6.98 7.35 12.27
CA CYS A 186 7.17 7.18 10.83
C CYS A 186 5.89 7.48 10.07
N LYS A 187 5.98 7.61 8.74
CA LYS A 187 4.83 7.90 7.88
C LYS A 187 3.79 6.78 7.95
N VAL A 188 2.51 7.14 8.02
CA VAL A 188 1.40 6.19 8.13
C VAL A 188 0.38 6.44 7.03
N TYR A 189 -0.11 5.34 6.47
CA TYR A 189 -1.25 5.32 5.55
C TYR A 189 -2.36 4.44 6.11
N VAL A 190 -3.59 4.79 5.82
CA VAL A 190 -4.78 4.01 6.19
C VAL A 190 -5.63 3.73 4.97
N GLU A 191 -6.16 2.53 4.88
CA GLU A 191 -7.06 2.13 3.79
C GLU A 191 -8.18 1.25 4.32
N ASN A 192 -9.29 1.19 3.60
CA ASN A 192 -10.33 0.20 3.83
C ASN A 192 -9.82 -1.20 3.46
N ASP A 193 -10.15 -2.20 4.24
CA ASP A 193 -9.71 -3.60 4.08
C ASP A 193 -10.00 -4.16 2.68
N THR A 194 -11.22 -4.01 2.17
CA THR A 194 -11.60 -4.52 0.84
C THR A 194 -10.85 -3.80 -0.27
N ARG A 195 -10.66 -2.47 -0.17
CA ARG A 195 -9.88 -1.74 -1.17
C ARG A 195 -8.40 -2.11 -1.13
N ALA A 196 -7.84 -2.34 0.05
CA ALA A 196 -6.46 -2.81 0.18
C ALA A 196 -6.28 -4.20 -0.43
N MET A 197 -7.20 -5.15 -0.16
CA MET A 197 -7.21 -6.48 -0.79
C MET A 197 -7.34 -6.37 -2.31
N THR A 198 -8.24 -5.49 -2.80
CA THR A 198 -8.42 -5.24 -4.23
C THR A 198 -7.13 -4.78 -4.88
N TYR A 199 -6.42 -3.84 -4.24
CA TYR A 199 -5.17 -3.34 -4.76
C TYR A 199 -4.06 -4.39 -4.71
N GLY A 200 -4.00 -5.18 -3.65
CA GLY A 200 -3.07 -6.29 -3.52
C GLY A 200 -3.27 -7.34 -4.62
N GLU A 201 -4.53 -7.74 -4.88
CA GLU A 201 -4.88 -8.68 -5.95
C GLU A 201 -4.58 -8.12 -7.34
N TYR A 202 -4.82 -6.81 -7.53
CA TYR A 202 -4.49 -6.12 -8.77
C TYR A 202 -2.96 -6.06 -9.01
N MET A 203 -2.17 -5.78 -7.98
CA MET A 203 -0.71 -5.61 -8.12
C MET A 203 0.06 -6.92 -8.18
N CYS A 204 -0.37 -7.94 -7.42
CA CYS A 204 0.40 -9.16 -7.18
C CYS A 204 -0.36 -10.45 -7.49
N GLY A 205 -1.66 -10.36 -7.77
CA GLY A 205 -2.53 -11.52 -8.00
C GLY A 205 -2.97 -11.66 -9.46
N VAL A 206 -4.15 -12.25 -9.65
CA VAL A 206 -4.71 -12.55 -10.98
C VAL A 206 -5.18 -11.31 -11.75
N GLY A 207 -5.38 -10.18 -11.07
CA GLY A 207 -5.79 -8.90 -11.68
C GLY A 207 -4.66 -8.13 -12.34
N ASN A 208 -3.44 -8.64 -12.28
CA ASN A 208 -2.28 -7.98 -12.86
C ASN A 208 -2.44 -7.83 -14.38
N ASN A 209 -2.25 -6.61 -14.87
CA ASN A 209 -2.43 -6.17 -16.27
C ASN A 209 -3.88 -5.98 -16.75
N GLU A 210 -4.90 -6.18 -15.93
CA GLU A 210 -6.26 -5.86 -16.30
C GLU A 210 -6.52 -4.34 -16.21
N ASP A 211 -7.20 -3.77 -17.21
CA ASP A 211 -7.58 -2.35 -17.17
C ASP A 211 -8.75 -2.11 -16.22
N THR A 212 -9.60 -3.10 -16.06
CA THR A 212 -10.77 -3.05 -15.18
C THR A 212 -10.94 -4.36 -14.42
N MET A 213 -11.09 -4.25 -13.09
CA MET A 213 -11.30 -5.41 -12.21
C MET A 213 -12.35 -5.10 -11.16
N ILE A 214 -13.20 -6.08 -10.89
CA ILE A 214 -14.12 -6.10 -9.76
C ILE A 214 -13.63 -7.16 -8.79
N PHE A 215 -13.31 -6.75 -7.58
CA PHE A 215 -12.96 -7.65 -6.48
C PHE A 215 -14.13 -7.74 -5.50
N VAL A 216 -14.56 -8.94 -5.18
CA VAL A 216 -15.64 -9.19 -4.22
C VAL A 216 -15.07 -9.88 -2.98
N ASN A 217 -15.14 -9.18 -1.86
CA ASN A 217 -14.78 -9.73 -0.55
C ASN A 217 -16.03 -10.25 0.15
N ALA A 218 -16.21 -11.58 0.11
CA ALA A 218 -17.28 -12.27 0.81
C ALA A 218 -16.71 -12.92 2.08
N SER A 219 -16.73 -12.19 3.18
CA SER A 219 -16.23 -12.66 4.49
C SER A 219 -17.30 -12.42 5.56
N TRP A 220 -16.99 -11.80 6.69
CA TRP A 220 -17.97 -11.36 7.70
C TRP A 220 -18.91 -10.25 7.22
N GLY A 221 -18.61 -9.67 6.07
CA GLY A 221 -19.41 -8.69 5.35
C GLY A 221 -19.24 -8.89 3.85
N LEU A 222 -19.95 -8.10 3.06
CA LEU A 222 -19.81 -8.05 1.63
C LEU A 222 -19.19 -6.70 1.23
N GLY A 223 -17.96 -6.73 0.78
CA GLY A 223 -17.25 -5.58 0.25
C GLY A 223 -17.00 -5.73 -1.25
N VAL A 224 -16.95 -4.62 -1.97
CA VAL A 224 -16.57 -4.60 -3.38
C VAL A 224 -15.48 -3.57 -3.59
N GLY A 225 -14.42 -3.98 -4.24
CA GLY A 225 -13.37 -3.07 -4.71
C GLY A 225 -13.38 -3.00 -6.24
N LEU A 226 -13.07 -1.85 -6.76
CA LEU A 226 -13.12 -1.56 -8.20
C LEU A 226 -11.78 -1.00 -8.66
N VAL A 227 -11.24 -1.57 -9.75
CA VAL A 227 -10.16 -0.98 -10.54
C VAL A 227 -10.77 -0.54 -11.86
N ILE A 228 -10.56 0.71 -12.25
CA ILE A 228 -11.03 1.31 -13.51
C ILE A 228 -9.86 2.07 -14.11
N ASP A 229 -9.59 1.84 -15.39
CA ASP A 229 -8.46 2.44 -16.09
C ASP A 229 -7.14 2.25 -15.33
N ARG A 230 -6.91 1.02 -14.84
CA ARG A 230 -5.72 0.61 -14.09
C ARG A 230 -5.53 1.34 -12.76
N LYS A 231 -6.59 1.93 -12.21
CA LYS A 231 -6.56 2.68 -10.94
C LYS A 231 -7.65 2.20 -10.00
N LEU A 232 -7.29 2.08 -8.73
CA LEU A 232 -8.28 1.81 -7.69
C LEU A 232 -9.29 2.95 -7.64
N PHE A 233 -10.57 2.60 -7.74
CA PHE A 233 -11.67 3.57 -7.80
C PHE A 233 -12.19 3.88 -6.41
N TYR A 234 -12.06 5.13 -5.99
CA TYR A 234 -12.49 5.61 -4.66
C TYR A 234 -13.90 6.21 -4.65
N GLY A 235 -14.46 6.54 -5.83
CA GLY A 235 -15.66 7.34 -5.91
C GLY A 235 -15.42 8.80 -5.47
N ARG A 236 -16.50 9.59 -5.48
CA ARG A 236 -16.43 11.04 -5.15
C ARG A 236 -15.95 11.31 -3.73
N SER A 237 -16.42 10.53 -2.76
CA SER A 237 -16.20 10.77 -1.32
C SER A 237 -15.24 9.77 -0.67
N GLY A 238 -14.60 8.89 -1.45
CA GLY A 238 -13.68 7.87 -0.93
C GLY A 238 -14.36 6.63 -0.35
N PHE A 239 -15.65 6.41 -0.66
CA PHE A 239 -16.46 5.30 -0.11
C PHE A 239 -17.11 4.45 -1.21
N SER A 240 -16.42 4.24 -2.33
CA SER A 240 -16.90 3.30 -3.34
C SER A 240 -16.89 1.86 -2.82
N GLY A 241 -17.78 1.03 -3.35
CA GLY A 241 -17.76 -0.41 -3.04
C GLY A 241 -18.50 -0.84 -1.77
N GLU A 242 -19.21 0.07 -1.09
CA GLU A 242 -20.06 -0.21 0.09
C GLU A 242 -21.32 -1.02 -0.29
N PHE A 243 -21.14 -2.06 -1.15
CA PHE A 243 -22.22 -2.85 -1.73
C PHE A 243 -23.00 -3.67 -0.68
N GLY A 244 -22.31 -4.14 0.36
CA GLY A 244 -22.94 -4.86 1.46
C GLY A 244 -23.97 -4.05 2.26
N HIS A 245 -23.98 -2.72 2.09
CA HIS A 245 -24.94 -1.81 2.74
C HIS A 245 -26.16 -1.46 1.86
N PHE A 246 -26.31 -2.10 0.70
CA PHE A 246 -27.53 -2.02 -0.09
C PHE A 246 -28.65 -2.86 0.56
N PRO A 247 -29.85 -2.30 0.71
CA PRO A 247 -31.00 -3.03 1.23
C PRO A 247 -31.55 -3.96 0.15
N LEU A 248 -30.97 -5.15 0.00
CA LEU A 248 -31.39 -6.14 -0.99
C LEU A 248 -32.23 -7.28 -0.41
N LEU A 249 -32.19 -7.42 0.91
CA LEU A 249 -32.94 -8.47 1.60
C LEU A 249 -34.13 -7.86 2.33
N ASP A 250 -35.30 -8.48 2.17
CA ASP A 250 -36.49 -8.11 2.95
C ASP A 250 -36.44 -8.80 4.32
N ASN A 251 -35.61 -8.26 5.20
CA ASN A 251 -35.45 -8.73 6.57
C ASN A 251 -35.41 -7.57 7.57
N GLU A 252 -35.71 -7.87 8.83
CA GLU A 252 -35.75 -6.90 9.93
C GLU A 252 -34.38 -6.66 10.60
N VAL A 253 -33.31 -7.26 10.08
CA VAL A 253 -31.96 -7.13 10.65
C VAL A 253 -31.43 -5.73 10.39
N ILE A 254 -31.09 -5.02 11.46
CA ILE A 254 -30.53 -3.67 11.40
C ILE A 254 -29.02 -3.77 11.31
N CYS A 255 -28.48 -3.29 10.21
CA CYS A 255 -27.03 -3.15 10.03
C CYS A 255 -26.49 -2.03 10.95
N ARG A 256 -25.21 -2.10 11.31
CA ARG A 256 -24.49 -1.02 12.03
C ARG A 256 -24.60 0.35 11.35
N CYS A 257 -24.81 0.40 10.04
CA CYS A 257 -25.05 1.66 9.31
C CYS A 257 -26.48 2.24 9.51
N GLY A 258 -27.34 1.58 10.29
CA GLY A 258 -28.72 1.99 10.58
C GLY A 258 -29.75 1.57 9.53
N LYS A 259 -29.35 0.91 8.43
CA LYS A 259 -30.27 0.43 7.39
C LYS A 259 -30.75 -0.99 7.71
N ARG A 260 -32.02 -1.27 7.34
CA ARG A 260 -32.58 -2.63 7.34
C ARG A 260 -32.32 -3.32 6.02
N GLY A 261 -32.25 -4.66 6.01
CA GLY A 261 -32.09 -5.45 4.80
C GLY A 261 -30.72 -5.36 4.12
N ALA A 262 -29.71 -4.83 4.80
CA ALA A 262 -28.33 -4.84 4.30
C ALA A 262 -27.82 -6.28 4.24
N GLN A 263 -27.11 -6.62 3.17
CA GLN A 263 -26.55 -7.97 2.98
C GLN A 263 -25.41 -8.20 3.96
N LEU A 264 -25.56 -9.14 4.88
CA LEU A 264 -24.52 -9.67 5.77
C LEU A 264 -23.88 -8.63 6.72
N HIS A 265 -24.51 -8.44 7.88
CA HIS A 265 -23.84 -8.07 9.12
C HIS A 265 -24.57 -8.73 10.29
N GLN A 266 -24.03 -9.79 10.78
CA GLN A 266 -24.31 -10.27 12.13
C GLN A 266 -23.29 -9.69 13.12
#